data_b03903de59a73cf4eeb8a1722dff9704
#
_entry.id   b03903de59a73cf4eeb8a1722dff9704
#
_cell.length_a   1.000
_cell.length_b   1.000
_cell.length_c   1.000
_cell.angle_alpha   90.00
_cell.angle_beta   90.00
_cell.angle_gamma   90.00
#
_symmetry.space_group_name_H-M   'P 1'
#
loop_
_entity.id
_entity.type
_entity.pdbx_description
1 polymer ?
#
loop_
_entity_poly.entity_id
_entity_poly.type
_entity_poly.pdbx_seq_one_letter_code
_entity_poly.pdbx_strand_id
1 'polypeptide(L)'
;GYILPKVVYPNGELQYLCKLLPTPSDLIFRRFLPKTKKTEEKNDRYILKQSGYDKIMNPPCLSGCFMFLNCKILKEHNLYFDDRFFMYFEDFDLMRRIHKVSKTIFYPYVSIIHDHAKESYKSKKMLIQHIKSAIKYFNKWGWIFDKERKVMNKRILDEIQNR
;
A
#
# COMPACT_ATOMS: atom_id res chain seq x y z
N GLY A 1 7.52 -4.80 -12.98
CA GLY A 1 6.63 -5.58 -12.16
C GLY A 1 5.20 -5.06 -12.16
N TYR A 2 4.99 -3.88 -11.59
CA TYR A 2 3.65 -3.29 -11.41
C TYR A 2 3.69 -1.78 -11.63
N ILE A 3 2.65 -1.23 -12.26
CA ILE A 3 2.48 0.22 -12.43
C ILE A 3 1.10 0.64 -11.94
N LEU A 4 1.06 1.70 -11.12
CA LEU A 4 -0.15 2.41 -10.71
C LEU A 4 -0.08 3.85 -11.25
N PRO A 5 -1.05 4.32 -12.05
CA PRO A 5 -1.16 5.72 -12.42
C PRO A 5 -1.58 6.58 -11.22
N LYS A 6 -1.61 7.90 -11.40
CA LYS A 6 -2.26 8.81 -10.45
C LYS A 6 -3.74 8.46 -10.37
N VAL A 7 -4.26 8.33 -9.15
CA VAL A 7 -5.67 8.01 -8.92
C VAL A 7 -6.32 9.18 -8.23
N VAL A 8 -7.46 9.62 -8.75
CA VAL A 8 -8.26 10.72 -8.18
C VAL A 8 -9.68 10.27 -7.86
N TYR A 9 -10.31 10.96 -6.93
CA TYR A 9 -11.75 10.84 -6.69
C TYR A 9 -12.55 11.48 -7.83
N PRO A 10 -13.87 11.22 -7.96
CA PRO A 10 -14.72 11.90 -8.95
C PRO A 10 -14.72 13.43 -8.83
N ASN A 11 -14.42 13.98 -7.65
CA ASN A 11 -14.27 15.42 -7.42
C ASN A 11 -12.89 15.99 -7.78
N GLY A 12 -11.99 15.16 -8.35
CA GLY A 12 -10.64 15.54 -8.74
C GLY A 12 -9.59 15.49 -7.62
N GLU A 13 -9.97 15.24 -6.38
CA GLU A 13 -9.02 15.13 -5.27
C GLU A 13 -8.13 13.89 -5.41
N LEU A 14 -6.85 14.03 -5.05
CA LEU A 14 -5.86 12.95 -5.11
C LEU A 14 -6.16 11.86 -4.09
N GLN A 15 -6.10 10.60 -4.53
CA GLN A 15 -6.06 9.45 -3.64
C GLN A 15 -4.61 9.07 -3.33
N TYR A 16 -4.22 9.13 -2.06
CA TYR A 16 -2.86 8.78 -1.61
C TYR A 16 -2.73 7.26 -1.50
N LEU A 17 -2.36 6.61 -2.61
CA LEU A 17 -2.36 5.15 -2.75
C LEU A 17 -0.96 4.51 -2.76
N CYS A 18 0.09 5.32 -2.70
CA CYS A 18 1.45 4.86 -2.43
C CYS A 18 1.65 4.75 -0.91
N LYS A 19 2.11 3.60 -0.44
CA LYS A 19 2.20 3.35 1.01
C LYS A 19 3.50 2.66 1.38
N LEU A 20 3.92 2.90 2.61
CA LEU A 20 4.91 2.05 3.26
C LEU A 20 4.31 0.67 3.53
N LEU A 21 5.15 -0.35 3.68
CA LEU A 21 4.70 -1.63 4.25
C LEU A 21 4.27 -1.40 5.70
N PRO A 22 3.06 -1.83 6.09
CA PRO A 22 2.48 -1.48 7.37
C PRO A 22 3.15 -2.17 8.55
N THR A 23 3.14 -1.48 9.70
CA THR A 23 3.29 -2.09 11.01
C THR A 23 1.91 -2.31 11.64
N PRO A 24 1.78 -3.19 12.65
CA PRO A 24 0.52 -3.32 13.41
C PRO A 24 0.05 -1.98 13.98
N SER A 25 1.00 -1.16 14.47
CA SER A 25 0.67 0.16 15.01
C SER A 25 0.09 1.12 13.96
N ASP A 26 0.58 1.09 12.72
CA ASP A 26 0.04 1.94 11.65
C ASP A 26 -1.44 1.65 11.39
N LEU A 27 -1.85 0.37 11.43
CA LEU A 27 -3.24 -0.02 11.23
C LEU A 27 -4.12 0.42 12.40
N ILE A 28 -3.64 0.25 13.64
CA ILE A 28 -4.36 0.64 14.85
C ILE A 28 -4.53 2.16 14.89
N PHE A 29 -3.45 2.92 14.67
CA PHE A 29 -3.48 4.39 14.72
C PHE A 29 -4.44 4.97 13.67
N ARG A 30 -4.41 4.46 12.46
CA ARG A 30 -5.25 4.97 11.37
C ARG A 30 -6.75 4.69 11.56
N ARG A 31 -7.09 3.65 12.30
CA ARG A 31 -8.48 3.21 12.39
C ARG A 31 -9.15 3.55 13.71
N PHE A 32 -8.43 3.49 14.81
CA PHE A 32 -9.02 3.50 16.15
C PHE A 32 -8.61 4.71 17.00
N LEU A 33 -7.57 5.43 16.62
CA LEU A 33 -7.16 6.60 17.39
C LEU A 33 -7.76 7.89 16.81
N PRO A 34 -8.04 8.89 17.68
CA PRO A 34 -8.51 10.18 17.24
C PRO A 34 -7.46 10.90 16.39
N LYS A 35 -7.95 11.74 15.48
CA LYS A 35 -7.10 12.60 14.66
C LYS A 35 -6.45 13.67 15.55
N THR A 36 -5.19 13.48 15.85
CA THR A 36 -4.31 14.45 16.51
C THR A 36 -3.18 14.80 15.54
N LYS A 37 -2.50 15.92 15.74
CA LYS A 37 -1.34 16.31 14.93
C LYS A 37 -0.34 15.14 14.76
N LYS A 38 -0.04 14.44 15.85
CA LYS A 38 0.89 13.30 15.84
C LYS A 38 0.38 12.10 15.03
N THR A 39 -0.93 11.79 15.07
CA THR A 39 -1.50 10.68 14.29
C THR A 39 -1.63 11.05 12.82
N GLU A 40 -1.86 12.32 12.50
CA GLU A 40 -1.87 12.83 11.12
C GLU A 40 -0.47 12.80 10.51
N GLU A 41 0.56 13.27 11.20
CA GLU A 41 1.95 13.19 10.75
C GLU A 41 2.39 11.73 10.47
N LYS A 42 2.01 10.79 11.35
CA LYS A 42 2.27 9.36 11.12
C LYS A 42 1.52 8.82 9.89
N ASN A 43 0.26 9.21 9.72
CA ASN A 43 -0.52 8.82 8.56
C ASN A 43 0.08 9.41 7.28
N ASP A 44 0.42 10.69 7.27
CA ASP A 44 0.99 11.38 6.13
C ASP A 44 2.32 10.76 5.70
N ARG A 45 3.16 10.37 6.67
CA ARG A 45 4.37 9.60 6.41
C ARG A 45 4.06 8.22 5.82
N TYR A 46 3.05 7.51 6.36
CA TYR A 46 2.67 6.18 5.90
C TYR A 46 2.17 6.18 4.45
N ILE A 47 1.40 7.19 4.05
CA ILE A 47 0.86 7.36 2.70
C ILE A 47 1.80 8.14 1.77
N LEU A 48 3.04 8.40 2.20
CA LEU A 48 4.07 9.12 1.44
C LEU A 48 3.61 10.50 0.94
N LYS A 49 2.77 11.21 1.69
CA LYS A 49 2.19 12.50 1.29
C LYS A 49 3.24 13.56 1.01
N GLN A 50 4.37 13.51 1.73
CA GLN A 50 5.51 14.40 1.55
C GLN A 50 6.20 14.28 0.19
N SER A 51 5.90 13.24 -0.60
CA SER A 51 6.43 13.08 -1.96
C SER A 51 5.83 14.04 -2.98
N GLY A 52 4.70 14.72 -2.64
CA GLY A 52 3.94 15.56 -3.56
C GLY A 52 3.17 14.81 -4.64
N TYR A 53 3.44 13.54 -4.87
CA TYR A 53 2.80 12.72 -5.92
C TYR A 53 2.89 13.31 -7.34
N ASP A 54 3.95 14.03 -7.61
CA ASP A 54 4.23 14.71 -8.89
C ASP A 54 5.34 14.04 -9.71
N LYS A 55 6.11 13.13 -9.10
CA LYS A 55 7.22 12.41 -9.71
C LYS A 55 7.03 10.91 -9.65
N ILE A 56 7.70 10.19 -10.56
CA ILE A 56 7.74 8.72 -10.53
C ILE A 56 8.38 8.27 -9.21
N MET A 57 7.74 7.30 -8.56
CA MET A 57 8.23 6.70 -7.31
C MET A 57 8.26 5.17 -7.43
N ASN A 58 9.04 4.52 -6.55
CA ASN A 58 9.09 3.06 -6.43
C ASN A 58 8.71 2.63 -4.99
N PRO A 59 7.47 2.89 -4.53
CA PRO A 59 7.03 2.54 -3.19
C PRO A 59 6.83 1.02 -3.04
N PRO A 60 7.06 0.46 -1.85
CA PRO A 60 6.94 -0.98 -1.63
C PRO A 60 5.50 -1.49 -1.65
N CYS A 61 4.52 -0.60 -1.55
CA CYS A 61 3.11 -0.94 -1.63
C CYS A 61 2.31 0.12 -2.39
N LEU A 62 1.49 -0.35 -3.32
CA LEU A 62 0.53 0.39 -4.11
C LEU A 62 -0.87 -0.21 -3.91
N SER A 63 -1.93 0.52 -4.22
CA SER A 63 -3.30 0.02 -4.06
C SER A 63 -3.68 -0.95 -5.17
N GLY A 64 -4.45 -1.98 -4.82
CA GLY A 64 -5.05 -2.90 -5.77
C GLY A 64 -6.21 -2.36 -6.61
N CYS A 65 -6.57 -1.08 -6.48
CA CYS A 65 -7.70 -0.49 -7.24
C CYS A 65 -7.48 -0.44 -8.75
N PHE A 66 -6.23 -0.46 -9.19
CA PHE A 66 -5.83 -0.58 -10.59
C PHE A 66 -4.49 -1.31 -10.63
N MET A 67 -4.39 -2.39 -11.40
CA MET A 67 -3.19 -3.22 -11.47
C MET A 67 -2.73 -3.41 -12.91
N PHE A 68 -1.72 -2.66 -13.34
CA PHE A 68 -1.02 -2.91 -14.60
C PHE A 68 0.23 -3.75 -14.31
N LEU A 69 0.14 -5.05 -14.60
CA LEU A 69 1.11 -6.06 -14.19
C LEU A 69 1.93 -6.58 -15.37
N ASN A 70 3.23 -6.76 -15.17
CA ASN A 70 4.08 -7.45 -16.12
C ASN A 70 3.92 -8.97 -15.97
N CYS A 71 3.09 -9.59 -16.82
CA CYS A 71 2.79 -11.02 -16.77
C CYS A 71 4.03 -11.92 -16.94
N LYS A 72 5.05 -11.47 -17.65
CA LYS A 72 6.31 -12.22 -17.79
C LYS A 72 6.98 -12.39 -16.43
N ILE A 73 7.20 -11.28 -15.70
CA ILE A 73 7.79 -11.30 -14.36
C ILE A 73 6.94 -12.12 -13.38
N LEU A 74 5.62 -11.99 -13.44
CA LEU A 74 4.74 -12.76 -12.57
C LEU A 74 4.90 -14.26 -12.79
N LYS A 75 4.95 -14.71 -14.04
CA LYS A 75 5.14 -16.12 -14.41
C LYS A 75 6.53 -16.62 -14.02
N GLU A 76 7.60 -15.87 -14.34
CA GLU A 76 8.99 -16.25 -14.04
C GLU A 76 9.24 -16.46 -12.55
N HIS A 77 8.59 -15.65 -11.70
CA HIS A 77 8.78 -15.69 -10.26
C HIS A 77 7.62 -16.34 -9.50
N ASN A 78 6.65 -16.94 -10.19
CA ASN A 78 5.46 -17.57 -9.60
C ASN A 78 4.70 -16.64 -8.64
N LEU A 79 4.44 -15.40 -9.08
CA LEU A 79 3.81 -14.34 -8.29
C LEU A 79 2.31 -14.29 -8.58
N TYR A 80 1.54 -15.02 -7.82
CA TYR A 80 0.08 -15.01 -7.85
C TYR A 80 -0.48 -14.47 -6.54
N PHE A 81 -1.78 -14.15 -6.52
CA PHE A 81 -2.45 -13.85 -5.26
C PHE A 81 -2.36 -15.05 -4.31
N ASP A 82 -2.19 -14.77 -3.05
CA ASP A 82 -2.12 -15.79 -2.00
C ASP A 82 -3.55 -16.08 -1.50
N ASP A 83 -4.05 -17.29 -1.73
CA ASP A 83 -5.42 -17.73 -1.44
C ASP A 83 -5.81 -17.60 0.03
N ARG A 84 -4.84 -17.41 0.92
CA ARG A 84 -5.10 -17.09 2.32
C ARG A 84 -5.83 -15.76 2.52
N PHE A 85 -5.72 -14.84 1.55
CA PHE A 85 -6.35 -13.53 1.60
C PHE A 85 -7.57 -13.50 0.69
N PHE A 86 -8.76 -13.60 1.27
CA PHE A 86 -10.00 -13.43 0.52
C PHE A 86 -10.23 -11.98 0.11
N MET A 87 -9.92 -11.03 1.01
CA MET A 87 -10.07 -9.58 0.80
C MET A 87 -9.20 -8.84 1.80
N TYR A 88 -8.63 -7.71 1.39
CA TYR A 88 -7.65 -6.90 2.12
C TYR A 88 -6.31 -7.63 2.34
N PHE A 89 -5.22 -6.91 2.21
CA PHE A 89 -3.83 -7.39 2.30
C PHE A 89 -3.38 -8.36 1.20
N GLU A 90 -4.27 -8.83 0.30
CA GLU A 90 -3.89 -9.56 -0.91
C GLU A 90 -2.98 -8.71 -1.80
N ASP A 91 -3.32 -7.42 -1.95
CA ASP A 91 -2.54 -6.43 -2.69
C ASP A 91 -1.21 -6.14 -1.98
N PHE A 92 -1.20 -5.92 -0.67
CA PHE A 92 0.03 -5.72 0.12
C PHE A 92 1.00 -6.90 0.02
N ASP A 93 0.49 -8.12 0.10
CA ASP A 93 1.29 -9.32 -0.01
C ASP A 93 1.88 -9.48 -1.41
N LEU A 94 1.06 -9.34 -2.44
CA LEU A 94 1.50 -9.47 -3.83
C LEU A 94 2.52 -8.36 -4.18
N MET A 95 2.22 -7.10 -3.83
CA MET A 95 3.12 -5.97 -4.10
C MET A 95 4.48 -6.15 -3.42
N ARG A 96 4.49 -6.58 -2.16
CA ARG A 96 5.73 -6.85 -1.44
C ARG A 96 6.58 -7.92 -2.14
N ARG A 97 5.96 -8.99 -2.64
CA ARG A 97 6.68 -10.04 -3.39
C ARG A 97 7.17 -9.54 -4.75
N ILE A 98 6.38 -8.75 -5.47
CA ILE A 98 6.79 -8.11 -6.72
C ILE A 98 7.97 -7.16 -6.46
N HIS A 99 7.89 -6.34 -5.42
CA HIS A 99 8.93 -5.35 -5.10
C HIS A 99 10.30 -5.97 -4.78
N LYS A 100 10.34 -7.25 -4.37
CA LYS A 100 11.60 -8.00 -4.14
C LYS A 100 12.35 -8.35 -5.43
N VAL A 101 11.65 -8.57 -6.51
CA VAL A 101 12.22 -9.06 -7.78
C VAL A 101 12.11 -8.04 -8.92
N SER A 102 11.28 -7.01 -8.75
CA SER A 102 11.05 -5.99 -9.77
C SER A 102 10.61 -4.67 -9.13
N LYS A 103 10.34 -3.65 -9.96
CA LYS A 103 9.85 -2.35 -9.48
C LYS A 103 8.33 -2.34 -9.37
N THR A 104 7.84 -1.60 -8.39
CA THR A 104 6.44 -1.20 -8.21
C THR A 104 6.35 0.30 -8.44
N ILE A 105 5.91 0.72 -9.61
CA ILE A 105 6.03 2.10 -10.06
C ILE A 105 4.71 2.86 -9.86
N PHE A 106 4.76 3.97 -9.16
CA PHE A 106 3.76 5.02 -9.26
C PHE A 106 4.12 5.94 -10.42
N TYR A 107 3.17 6.14 -11.36
CA TYR A 107 3.37 6.94 -12.56
C TYR A 107 2.38 8.12 -12.57
N PRO A 108 2.81 9.36 -12.26
CA PRO A 108 1.93 10.49 -12.03
C PRO A 108 1.41 11.19 -13.28
N TYR A 109 1.98 10.90 -14.48
CA TYR A 109 1.70 11.64 -15.70
C TYR A 109 0.43 11.18 -16.43
N VAL A 110 -0.20 10.09 -15.96
CA VAL A 110 -1.52 9.62 -16.39
C VAL A 110 -2.38 9.48 -15.15
N SER A 111 -3.65 9.84 -15.24
CA SER A 111 -4.59 9.73 -14.13
C SER A 111 -5.82 8.89 -14.49
N ILE A 112 -6.36 8.23 -13.48
CA ILE A 112 -7.64 7.53 -13.54
C ILE A 112 -8.56 8.02 -12.43
N ILE A 113 -9.86 7.92 -12.66
CA ILE A 113 -10.88 8.21 -11.64
C ILE A 113 -11.28 6.89 -10.97
N HIS A 114 -11.28 6.86 -9.65
CA HIS A 114 -11.72 5.72 -8.87
C HIS A 114 -12.68 6.17 -7.76
N ASP A 115 -13.92 5.71 -7.83
CA ASP A 115 -14.91 5.96 -6.77
C ASP A 115 -14.75 4.95 -5.64
N HIS A 116 -14.01 5.36 -4.61
CA HIS A 116 -13.65 4.49 -3.49
C HIS A 116 -14.76 4.41 -2.43
N ALA A 117 -15.47 3.29 -2.40
CA ALA A 117 -16.63 3.06 -1.53
C ALA A 117 -16.33 2.99 -0.02
N LYS A 118 -15.07 2.78 0.41
CA LYS A 118 -14.63 2.66 1.82
C LYS A 118 -15.44 1.63 2.64
N GLU A 119 -15.79 0.49 2.03
CA GLU A 119 -16.69 -0.52 2.60
C GLU A 119 -16.27 -1.04 3.98
N SER A 120 -14.97 -1.18 4.26
CA SER A 120 -14.49 -1.62 5.57
C SER A 120 -14.81 -0.65 6.72
N TYR A 121 -15.16 0.59 6.41
CA TYR A 121 -15.59 1.59 7.41
C TYR A 121 -17.09 1.58 7.63
N LYS A 122 -17.87 1.04 6.68
CA LYS A 122 -19.34 1.03 6.71
C LYS A 122 -19.90 -0.28 7.27
N SER A 123 -19.15 -1.40 7.18
CA SER A 123 -19.63 -2.73 7.53
C SER A 123 -18.77 -3.41 8.60
N LYS A 124 -19.42 -3.87 9.69
CA LYS A 124 -18.77 -4.69 10.74
C LYS A 124 -18.18 -5.99 10.16
N LYS A 125 -18.87 -6.63 9.21
CA LYS A 125 -18.40 -7.83 8.52
C LYS A 125 -17.09 -7.57 7.78
N MET A 126 -17.01 -6.45 7.06
CA MET A 126 -15.80 -6.05 6.34
C MET A 126 -14.67 -5.63 7.27
N LEU A 127 -14.99 -5.04 8.43
CA LEU A 127 -14.00 -4.78 9.47
C LEU A 127 -13.37 -6.07 10.00
N ILE A 128 -14.21 -7.06 10.35
CA ILE A 128 -13.71 -8.37 10.84
C ILE A 128 -12.84 -9.04 9.77
N GLN A 129 -13.25 -9.00 8.50
CA GLN A 129 -12.44 -9.53 7.40
C GLN A 129 -11.10 -8.80 7.28
N HIS A 130 -11.09 -7.48 7.40
CA HIS A 130 -9.85 -6.70 7.39
C HIS A 130 -8.90 -7.09 8.53
N ILE A 131 -9.43 -7.28 9.74
CA ILE A 131 -8.65 -7.72 10.91
C ILE A 131 -8.10 -9.14 10.68
N LYS A 132 -8.92 -10.07 10.20
CA LYS A 132 -8.48 -11.45 9.90
C LYS A 132 -7.35 -11.46 8.87
N SER A 133 -7.47 -10.68 7.81
CA SER A 133 -6.44 -10.56 6.78
C SER A 133 -5.17 -9.89 7.30
N ALA A 134 -5.29 -8.88 8.18
CA ALA A 134 -4.14 -8.26 8.84
C ALA A 134 -3.36 -9.27 9.70
N ILE A 135 -4.07 -10.09 10.49
CA ILE A 135 -3.46 -11.15 11.30
C ILE A 135 -2.69 -12.14 10.41
N LYS A 136 -3.31 -12.61 9.31
CA LYS A 136 -2.66 -13.50 8.35
C LYS A 136 -1.40 -12.87 7.74
N TYR A 137 -1.48 -11.58 7.39
CA TYR A 137 -0.34 -10.84 6.84
C TYR A 137 0.82 -10.77 7.83
N PHE A 138 0.56 -10.38 9.08
CA PHE A 138 1.63 -10.29 10.07
C PHE A 138 2.15 -11.65 10.53
N ASN A 139 1.32 -12.69 10.52
CA ASN A 139 1.79 -14.08 10.75
C ASN A 139 2.73 -14.55 9.64
N LYS A 140 2.51 -14.11 8.40
CA LYS A 140 3.38 -14.43 7.26
C LYS A 140 4.69 -13.64 7.27
N TRP A 141 4.63 -12.34 7.58
CA TRP A 141 5.74 -11.41 7.36
C TRP A 141 6.43 -10.93 8.64
N GLY A 142 5.84 -11.20 9.78
CA GLY A 142 6.34 -10.76 11.09
C GLY A 142 5.61 -9.54 11.65
N TRP A 143 5.30 -9.64 12.95
CA TRP A 143 4.60 -8.58 13.69
C TRP A 143 5.52 -7.41 14.03
N ILE A 144 6.63 -7.69 14.69
CA ILE A 144 7.57 -6.68 15.21
C ILE A 144 8.87 -6.71 14.42
N PHE A 145 9.47 -7.90 14.29
CA PHE A 145 10.76 -8.10 13.65
C PHE A 145 10.59 -8.45 12.17
N ASP A 146 10.65 -7.42 11.32
CA ASP A 146 10.56 -7.54 9.87
C ASP A 146 11.66 -6.66 9.24
N LYS A 147 12.82 -7.27 9.01
CA LYS A 147 14.00 -6.59 8.45
C LYS A 147 13.73 -6.08 7.03
N GLU A 148 13.04 -6.87 6.20
CA GLU A 148 12.71 -6.48 4.82
C GLU A 148 11.81 -5.24 4.79
N ARG A 149 10.76 -5.19 5.63
CA ARG A 149 9.89 -4.02 5.78
C ARG A 149 10.70 -2.76 6.12
N LYS A 150 11.63 -2.88 7.07
CA LYS A 150 12.48 -1.75 7.48
C LYS A 150 13.34 -1.25 6.32
N VAL A 151 13.98 -2.16 5.58
CA VAL A 151 14.84 -1.82 4.44
C VAL A 151 14.02 -1.18 3.31
N MET A 152 12.91 -1.79 2.91
CA MET A 152 12.08 -1.28 1.83
C MET A 152 11.47 0.08 2.16
N ASN A 153 10.95 0.24 3.39
CA ASN A 153 10.38 1.51 3.83
C ASN A 153 11.44 2.61 3.92
N LYS A 154 12.63 2.28 4.44
CA LYS A 154 13.74 3.24 4.51
C LYS A 154 14.15 3.71 3.12
N ARG A 155 14.32 2.78 2.18
CA ARG A 155 14.74 3.10 0.81
C ARG A 155 13.86 4.14 0.13
N ILE A 156 12.53 3.98 0.19
CA ILE A 156 11.62 4.94 -0.44
C ILE A 156 11.61 6.29 0.30
N LEU A 157 11.75 6.29 1.62
CA LEU A 157 11.82 7.54 2.40
C LEU A 157 13.09 8.32 2.09
N ASP A 158 14.24 7.63 2.02
CA ASP A 158 15.53 8.25 1.62
C ASP A 158 15.44 8.77 0.16
N GLU A 159 14.80 8.03 -0.75
CA GLU A 159 14.57 8.48 -2.13
C GLU A 159 13.76 9.77 -2.20
N ILE A 160 12.72 9.90 -1.38
CA ILE A 160 11.88 11.11 -1.34
C ILE A 160 12.61 12.30 -0.73
N GLN A 161 13.43 12.08 0.30
CA GLN A 161 14.20 13.15 0.95
C GLN A 161 15.32 13.71 0.07
N ASN A 162 15.88 12.90 -0.82
CA ASN A 162 17.00 13.27 -1.69
C ASN A 162 16.56 13.84 -3.05
N ARG A 163 15.28 14.17 -3.22
CA ARG A 163 14.70 14.78 -4.43
C ARG A 163 14.65 16.29 -4.39
#